data_4954d1bceeac442ddc0ac3caa5f0f81a
#
_entry.id   4954d1bceeac442ddc0ac3caa5f0f81a
#
_cell.length_a   1.000
_cell.length_b   1.000
_cell.length_c   1.000
_cell.angle_alpha   90.00
_cell.angle_beta   90.00
_cell.angle_gamma   90.00
#
_symmetry.space_group_name_H-M   'P 1'
#
loop_
_entity.id
_entity.type
_entity.pdbx_description
1 polymer ?
#
loop_
_entity_poly.entity_id
_entity_poly.type
_entity_poly.pdbx_seq_one_letter_code
_entity_poly.pdbx_strand_id
1 'polypeptide(L)'
;PVWHYLTLHLPDKNQVALLHDVTTALGLDDKLTRQASQLSGGEWQRVRLAAVILQVHPVGNPHGRLLLLDEPMSGLDVAQQAALDTLLSALCRKGIAIVMSSHDLNHTLRHAHRVWLLARGKLIASGTRDSVLTAPNLANAYHMSFRRLDIEGHKMLISTAQE
;
A
#
# COMPACT_ATOMS: atom_id res chain seq x y z
N PRO A 1 -4.31 12.55 21.96
CA PRO A 1 -3.34 11.47 21.71
C PRO A 1 -3.70 10.66 20.48
N VAL A 2 -2.70 10.01 19.87
CA VAL A 2 -2.87 9.12 18.69
C VAL A 2 -3.92 8.04 18.97
N TRP A 3 -3.86 7.41 20.13
CA TRP A 3 -4.86 6.44 20.56
C TRP A 3 -6.30 6.95 20.39
N HIS A 4 -6.57 8.16 20.87
CA HIS A 4 -7.91 8.74 20.78
C HIS A 4 -8.33 8.96 19.32
N TYR A 5 -7.41 9.43 18.47
CA TYR A 5 -7.68 9.60 17.05
C TYR A 5 -8.03 8.26 16.37
N LEU A 6 -7.25 7.20 16.64
CA LEU A 6 -7.51 5.88 16.05
C LEU A 6 -8.81 5.25 16.55
N THR A 7 -9.15 5.41 17.83
CA THR A 7 -10.40 4.89 18.39
C THR A 7 -11.67 5.57 17.85
N LEU A 8 -11.57 6.79 17.33
CA LEU A 8 -12.68 7.44 16.61
C LEU A 8 -13.04 6.72 15.31
N HIS A 9 -12.12 5.97 14.75
CA HIS A 9 -12.30 5.22 13.50
C HIS A 9 -12.66 3.74 13.72
N LEU A 10 -12.83 3.34 14.98
CA LEU A 10 -13.34 2.01 15.33
C LEU A 10 -14.85 2.09 15.52
N PRO A 11 -15.63 1.31 14.77
CA PRO A 11 -17.08 1.25 14.93
C PRO A 11 -17.51 0.70 16.30
N ASP A 12 -16.72 -0.21 16.88
CA ASP A 12 -16.90 -0.75 18.22
C ASP A 12 -15.63 -0.54 19.06
N LYS A 13 -15.78 0.12 20.20
CA LYS A 13 -14.70 0.38 21.16
C LYS A 13 -14.08 -0.90 21.77
N ASN A 14 -14.75 -2.04 21.63
CA ASN A 14 -14.25 -3.33 22.09
C ASN A 14 -13.22 -3.97 21.13
N GLN A 15 -12.90 -3.34 19.99
CA GLN A 15 -11.96 -3.86 18.99
C GLN A 15 -10.50 -3.48 19.27
N VAL A 16 -10.12 -3.50 20.54
CA VAL A 16 -8.74 -3.18 20.97
C VAL A 16 -7.70 -4.11 20.34
N ALA A 17 -8.04 -5.40 20.15
CA ALA A 17 -7.14 -6.35 19.52
C ALA A 17 -6.82 -5.97 18.06
N LEU A 18 -7.85 -5.59 17.28
CA LEU A 18 -7.65 -5.13 15.91
C LEU A 18 -6.80 -3.86 15.85
N LEU A 19 -7.06 -2.91 16.76
CA LEU A 19 -6.25 -1.71 16.85
C LEU A 19 -4.78 -2.06 17.11
N HIS A 20 -4.53 -2.93 18.06
CA HIS A 20 -3.18 -3.36 18.41
C HIS A 20 -2.48 -4.05 17.21
N ASP A 21 -3.15 -4.97 16.52
CA ASP A 21 -2.59 -5.64 15.35
C ASP A 21 -2.16 -4.63 14.27
N VAL A 22 -2.99 -3.64 13.99
CA VAL A 22 -2.72 -2.61 12.97
C VAL A 22 -1.60 -1.67 13.43
N THR A 23 -1.61 -1.23 14.69
CA THR A 23 -0.58 -0.31 15.21
C THR A 23 0.78 -0.96 15.32
N THR A 24 0.85 -2.22 15.75
CA THR A 24 2.09 -2.99 15.81
C THR A 24 2.69 -3.20 14.42
N ALA A 25 1.87 -3.60 13.45
CA ALA A 25 2.33 -3.78 12.08
C ALA A 25 2.89 -2.48 11.45
N LEU A 26 2.37 -1.33 11.85
CA LEU A 26 2.82 -0.02 11.36
C LEU A 26 3.85 0.66 12.27
N GLY A 27 4.34 -0.02 13.33
CA GLY A 27 5.34 0.51 14.25
C GLY A 27 4.87 1.75 15.00
N LEU A 28 3.64 1.73 15.53
CA LEU A 28 3.01 2.84 16.21
C LEU A 28 2.79 2.64 17.71
N ASP A 29 3.15 1.48 18.28
CA ASP A 29 2.82 1.12 19.66
C ASP A 29 3.37 2.12 20.68
N ASP A 30 4.60 2.60 20.49
CA ASP A 30 5.25 3.58 21.35
C ASP A 30 4.79 5.04 21.07
N LYS A 31 3.92 5.24 20.09
CA LYS A 31 3.40 6.55 19.69
C LYS A 31 1.96 6.79 20.16
N LEU A 32 1.27 5.77 20.64
CA LEU A 32 -0.17 5.83 20.94
C LEU A 32 -0.53 6.90 21.99
N THR A 33 0.36 7.18 22.93
CA THR A 33 0.16 8.19 23.97
C THR A 33 0.54 9.61 23.55
N ARG A 34 1.28 9.78 22.44
CA ARG A 34 1.74 11.07 21.97
C ARG A 34 0.60 11.89 21.37
N GLN A 35 0.76 13.21 21.40
CA GLN A 35 -0.09 14.14 20.65
C GLN A 35 0.29 14.10 19.15
N ALA A 36 -0.68 14.34 18.27
CA ALA A 36 -0.42 14.38 16.82
C ALA A 36 0.66 15.42 16.43
N SER A 37 0.74 16.53 17.16
CA SER A 37 1.74 17.58 16.97
C SER A 37 3.18 17.18 17.34
N GLN A 38 3.35 16.05 18.02
CA GLN A 38 4.64 15.52 18.45
C GLN A 38 5.18 14.44 17.50
N LEU A 39 4.43 14.12 16.45
CA LEU A 39 4.80 13.11 15.46
C LEU A 39 5.56 13.75 14.30
N SER A 40 6.54 13.01 13.77
CA SER A 40 7.13 13.32 12.47
C SER A 40 6.09 13.15 11.35
N GLY A 41 6.37 13.72 10.17
CA GLY A 41 5.51 13.56 9.00
C GLY A 41 5.25 12.08 8.63
N GLY A 42 6.29 11.25 8.66
CA GLY A 42 6.17 9.82 8.39
C GLY A 42 5.38 9.07 9.47
N GLU A 43 5.57 9.39 10.75
CA GLU A 43 4.77 8.82 11.84
C GLU A 43 3.30 9.19 11.70
N TRP A 44 3.00 10.44 11.37
CA TRP A 44 1.62 10.88 11.16
C TRP A 44 0.98 10.22 9.93
N GLN A 45 1.75 10.01 8.85
CA GLN A 45 1.28 9.27 7.69
C GLN A 45 0.90 7.83 8.06
N ARG A 46 1.71 7.13 8.87
CA ARG A 46 1.38 5.78 9.36
C ARG A 46 0.13 5.78 10.25
N VAL A 47 -0.06 6.78 11.09
CA VAL A 47 -1.30 6.92 11.89
C VAL A 47 -2.53 7.09 11.00
N ARG A 48 -2.45 7.91 9.96
CA ARG A 48 -3.55 8.07 8.99
C ARG A 48 -3.82 6.76 8.22
N LEU A 49 -2.77 6.03 7.86
CA LEU A 49 -2.88 4.72 7.21
C LEU A 49 -3.56 3.70 8.14
N ALA A 50 -3.17 3.65 9.42
CA ALA A 50 -3.85 2.84 10.42
C ALA A 50 -5.34 3.18 10.50
N ALA A 51 -5.69 4.46 10.55
CA ALA A 51 -7.07 4.92 10.66
C ALA A 51 -7.94 4.44 9.48
N VAL A 52 -7.46 4.56 8.23
CA VAL A 52 -8.24 4.13 7.06
C VAL A 52 -8.34 2.60 6.95
N ILE A 53 -7.32 1.86 7.39
CA ILE A 53 -7.37 0.40 7.49
C ILE A 53 -8.42 -0.04 8.51
N LEU A 54 -8.45 0.60 9.68
CA LEU A 54 -9.44 0.32 10.73
C LEU A 54 -10.88 0.59 10.24
N GLN A 55 -11.09 1.68 9.49
CA GLN A 55 -12.40 2.04 8.94
C GLN A 55 -12.98 1.01 7.98
N VAL A 56 -12.16 0.33 7.23
CA VAL A 56 -12.60 -0.63 6.19
C VAL A 56 -12.53 -2.08 6.66
N HIS A 57 -11.89 -2.35 7.80
CA HIS A 57 -11.68 -3.71 8.28
C HIS A 57 -13.03 -4.40 8.60
N PRO A 58 -13.29 -5.62 8.06
CA PRO A 58 -14.62 -6.26 8.14
C PRO A 58 -15.12 -6.53 9.57
N VAL A 59 -14.22 -6.70 10.54
CA VAL A 59 -14.59 -6.87 11.96
C VAL A 59 -15.27 -5.61 12.49
N GLY A 60 -14.80 -4.42 12.07
CA GLY A 60 -15.35 -3.15 12.50
C GLY A 60 -16.41 -2.58 11.56
N ASN A 61 -16.29 -2.87 10.27
CA ASN A 61 -17.19 -2.37 9.24
C ASN A 61 -17.55 -3.49 8.24
N PRO A 62 -18.60 -4.25 8.49
CA PRO A 62 -19.02 -5.34 7.59
C PRO A 62 -19.46 -4.84 6.20
N HIS A 63 -19.67 -3.53 6.03
CA HIS A 63 -20.04 -2.90 4.76
C HIS A 63 -18.83 -2.33 4.00
N GLY A 64 -17.66 -2.31 4.60
CA GLY A 64 -16.42 -1.91 3.93
C GLY A 64 -16.15 -2.81 2.72
N ARG A 65 -15.84 -2.22 1.55
CA ARG A 65 -15.60 -2.97 0.30
C ARG A 65 -14.40 -2.49 -0.47
N LEU A 66 -14.02 -1.24 -0.29
CA LEU A 66 -12.98 -0.58 -1.07
C LEU A 66 -12.08 0.28 -0.19
N LEU A 67 -10.79 0.13 -0.37
CA LEU A 67 -9.75 0.97 0.22
C LEU A 67 -8.96 1.65 -0.90
N LEU A 68 -8.90 2.97 -0.85
CA LEU A 68 -8.12 3.79 -1.79
C LEU A 68 -6.92 4.37 -1.06
N LEU A 69 -5.72 4.15 -1.59
CA LEU A 69 -4.46 4.58 -0.99
C LEU A 69 -3.61 5.32 -2.02
N ASP A 70 -3.09 6.46 -1.62
CA ASP A 70 -2.16 7.23 -2.45
C ASP A 70 -0.74 7.08 -1.90
N GLU A 71 0.12 6.42 -2.69
CA GLU A 71 1.52 6.09 -2.38
C GLU A 71 1.75 5.59 -0.94
N PRO A 72 1.02 4.55 -0.48
CA PRO A 72 1.05 4.15 0.94
C PRO A 72 2.41 3.63 1.41
N MET A 73 3.28 3.20 0.49
CA MET A 73 4.63 2.69 0.80
C MET A 73 5.66 3.80 0.98
N SER A 74 5.34 5.03 0.59
CA SER A 74 6.25 6.17 0.69
C SER A 74 6.61 6.46 2.14
N GLY A 75 7.90 6.65 2.42
CA GLY A 75 8.39 6.95 3.78
C GLY A 75 8.36 5.78 4.77
N LEU A 76 8.04 4.57 4.32
CA LEU A 76 8.15 3.34 5.11
C LEU A 76 9.51 2.68 4.89
N ASP A 77 10.11 2.16 5.95
CA ASP A 77 11.25 1.26 5.82
C ASP A 77 10.83 -0.13 5.30
N VAL A 78 11.82 -0.97 4.98
CA VAL A 78 11.58 -2.29 4.38
C VAL A 78 10.72 -3.19 5.25
N ALA A 79 10.91 -3.17 6.58
CA ALA A 79 10.13 -3.97 7.51
C ALA A 79 8.67 -3.49 7.58
N GLN A 80 8.47 -2.18 7.62
CA GLN A 80 7.15 -1.55 7.61
C GLN A 80 6.40 -1.79 6.30
N GLN A 81 7.09 -1.75 5.16
CA GLN A 81 6.50 -2.09 3.85
C GLN A 81 6.02 -3.55 3.83
N ALA A 82 6.84 -4.49 4.28
CA ALA A 82 6.47 -5.90 4.36
C ALA A 82 5.28 -6.15 5.30
N ALA A 83 5.24 -5.45 6.44
CA ALA A 83 4.11 -5.54 7.37
C ALA A 83 2.82 -4.97 6.75
N LEU A 84 2.91 -3.83 6.04
CA LEU A 84 1.78 -3.24 5.33
C LEU A 84 1.28 -4.19 4.22
N ASP A 85 2.17 -4.78 3.41
CA ASP A 85 1.79 -5.76 2.40
C ASP A 85 1.04 -6.96 2.99
N THR A 86 1.47 -7.42 4.16
CA THR A 86 0.80 -8.49 4.90
C THR A 86 -0.61 -8.08 5.31
N LEU A 87 -0.79 -6.88 5.87
CA LEU A 87 -2.10 -6.33 6.24
C LEU A 87 -3.02 -6.18 5.02
N LEU A 88 -2.53 -5.56 3.94
CA LEU A 88 -3.31 -5.34 2.73
C LEU A 88 -3.72 -6.68 2.10
N SER A 89 -2.81 -7.65 2.05
CA SER A 89 -3.12 -9.00 1.57
C SER A 89 -4.17 -9.70 2.43
N ALA A 90 -4.14 -9.51 3.75
CA ALA A 90 -5.16 -10.05 4.65
C ALA A 90 -6.53 -9.40 4.42
N LEU A 91 -6.59 -8.09 4.16
CA LEU A 91 -7.83 -7.40 3.79
C LEU A 91 -8.38 -7.88 2.45
N CYS A 92 -7.53 -8.08 1.43
CA CYS A 92 -7.95 -8.64 0.15
C CYS A 92 -8.57 -10.03 0.31
N ARG A 93 -7.97 -10.91 1.13
CA ARG A 93 -8.55 -12.24 1.42
C ARG A 93 -9.91 -12.16 2.13
N LYS A 94 -10.18 -11.07 2.85
CA LYS A 94 -11.48 -10.79 3.49
C LYS A 94 -12.48 -10.11 2.55
N GLY A 95 -12.16 -9.96 1.26
CA GLY A 95 -13.05 -9.42 0.24
C GLY A 95 -13.02 -7.90 0.09
N ILE A 96 -12.03 -7.22 0.66
CA ILE A 96 -11.83 -5.78 0.45
C ILE A 96 -11.04 -5.57 -0.85
N ALA A 97 -11.59 -4.80 -1.77
CA ALA A 97 -10.86 -4.33 -2.93
C ALA A 97 -9.89 -3.20 -2.51
N ILE A 98 -8.65 -3.26 -2.98
CA ILE A 98 -7.65 -2.23 -2.69
C ILE A 98 -7.16 -1.64 -4.00
N VAL A 99 -7.24 -0.33 -4.11
CA VAL A 99 -6.64 0.45 -5.20
C VAL A 99 -5.60 1.37 -4.59
N MET A 100 -4.38 1.27 -5.08
CA MET A 100 -3.30 2.12 -4.59
C MET A 100 -2.47 2.68 -5.75
N SER A 101 -2.04 3.93 -5.62
CA SER A 101 -1.01 4.47 -6.48
C SER A 101 0.38 4.00 -6.04
N SER A 102 1.28 3.80 -6.99
CA SER A 102 2.67 3.43 -6.72
C SER A 102 3.56 3.87 -7.87
N HIS A 103 4.77 4.30 -7.56
CA HIS A 103 5.85 4.51 -8.52
C HIS A 103 6.89 3.37 -8.50
N ASP A 104 6.78 2.43 -7.55
CA ASP A 104 7.65 1.24 -7.51
C ASP A 104 7.10 0.13 -8.40
N LEU A 105 7.70 -0.01 -9.57
CA LEU A 105 7.33 -1.03 -10.56
C LEU A 105 7.60 -2.45 -10.06
N ASN A 106 8.66 -2.66 -9.29
CA ASN A 106 9.01 -3.98 -8.78
C ASN A 106 8.08 -4.41 -7.64
N HIS A 107 7.70 -3.50 -6.75
CA HIS A 107 6.66 -3.75 -5.77
C HIS A 107 5.33 -4.10 -6.45
N THR A 108 4.92 -3.30 -7.44
CA THR A 108 3.70 -3.52 -8.23
C THR A 108 3.74 -4.89 -8.94
N LEU A 109 4.87 -5.26 -9.55
CA LEU A 109 5.04 -6.55 -10.20
C LEU A 109 4.91 -7.74 -9.25
N ARG A 110 5.32 -7.58 -7.99
CA ARG A 110 5.19 -8.65 -6.97
C ARG A 110 3.79 -8.78 -6.41
N HIS A 111 3.13 -7.67 -6.11
CA HIS A 111 1.94 -7.65 -5.24
C HIS A 111 0.63 -7.37 -5.96
N ALA A 112 0.63 -6.63 -7.07
CA ALA A 112 -0.61 -6.27 -7.76
C ALA A 112 -1.24 -7.46 -8.50
N HIS A 113 -2.57 -7.58 -8.44
CA HIS A 113 -3.34 -8.50 -9.29
C HIS A 113 -3.62 -7.86 -10.65
N ARG A 114 -4.02 -6.60 -10.65
CA ARG A 114 -4.32 -5.79 -11.83
C ARG A 114 -3.59 -4.46 -11.74
N VAL A 115 -3.25 -3.90 -12.88
CA VAL A 115 -2.52 -2.65 -13.01
C VAL A 115 -3.21 -1.75 -14.03
N TRP A 116 -3.27 -0.47 -13.71
CA TRP A 116 -3.53 0.62 -14.64
C TRP A 116 -2.24 1.43 -14.79
N LEU A 117 -1.64 1.36 -15.96
CA LEU A 117 -0.45 2.13 -16.27
C LEU A 117 -0.87 3.46 -16.85
N LEU A 118 -0.55 4.53 -16.14
CA LEU A 118 -0.91 5.90 -16.47
C LEU A 118 0.34 6.70 -16.83
N ALA A 119 0.28 7.48 -17.88
CA ALA A 119 1.32 8.45 -18.22
C ALA A 119 0.70 9.68 -18.86
N ARG A 120 1.16 10.86 -18.48
CA ARG A 120 0.70 12.17 -19.02
C ARG A 120 -0.83 12.32 -19.01
N GLY A 121 -1.47 11.90 -17.91
CA GLY A 121 -2.93 11.98 -17.78
C GLY A 121 -3.71 10.99 -18.64
N LYS A 122 -3.07 10.00 -19.27
CA LYS A 122 -3.71 8.99 -20.12
C LYS A 122 -3.46 7.58 -19.61
N LEU A 123 -4.44 6.71 -19.81
CA LEU A 123 -4.30 5.27 -19.58
C LEU A 123 -3.53 4.66 -20.76
N ILE A 124 -2.33 4.16 -20.48
CA ILE A 124 -1.47 3.50 -21.48
C ILE A 124 -1.84 2.04 -21.63
N ALA A 125 -2.05 1.34 -20.52
CA ALA A 125 -2.43 -0.07 -20.50
C ALA A 125 -3.21 -0.40 -19.24
N SER A 126 -4.10 -1.40 -19.33
CA SER A 126 -4.79 -1.98 -18.18
C SER A 126 -4.92 -3.48 -18.31
N GLY A 127 -4.78 -4.21 -17.20
CA GLY A 127 -4.84 -5.67 -17.21
C GLY A 127 -4.18 -6.32 -16.01
N THR A 128 -3.74 -7.57 -16.17
CA THR A 128 -2.92 -8.22 -15.15
C THR A 128 -1.53 -7.56 -15.08
N ARG A 129 -0.87 -7.65 -13.95
CA ARG A 129 0.51 -7.14 -13.80
C ARG A 129 1.45 -7.66 -14.90
N ASP A 130 1.30 -8.93 -15.28
CA ASP A 130 2.15 -9.56 -16.30
C ASP A 130 1.90 -9.02 -17.72
N SER A 131 0.65 -8.67 -18.03
CA SER A 131 0.28 -8.12 -19.34
C SER A 131 0.55 -6.61 -19.46
N VAL A 132 0.57 -5.89 -18.37
CA VAL A 132 0.75 -4.43 -18.36
C VAL A 132 2.20 -4.04 -18.17
N LEU A 133 2.92 -4.65 -17.21
CA LEU A 133 4.30 -4.31 -16.88
C LEU A 133 5.28 -5.02 -17.85
N THR A 134 5.15 -4.70 -19.12
CA THR A 134 6.00 -5.19 -20.21
C THR A 134 7.00 -4.12 -20.64
N ALA A 135 8.14 -4.51 -21.19
CA ALA A 135 9.15 -3.57 -21.66
C ALA A 135 8.59 -2.54 -22.66
N PRO A 136 7.76 -2.90 -23.67
CA PRO A 136 7.17 -1.93 -24.58
C PRO A 136 6.24 -0.91 -23.89
N ASN A 137 5.36 -1.36 -23.00
CA ASN A 137 4.45 -0.47 -22.28
C ASN A 137 5.20 0.51 -21.38
N LEU A 138 6.22 0.01 -20.65
CA LEU A 138 7.04 0.83 -19.76
C LEU A 138 7.90 1.82 -20.56
N ALA A 139 8.48 1.40 -21.71
CA ALA A 139 9.22 2.29 -22.58
C ALA A 139 8.33 3.44 -23.11
N ASN A 140 7.09 3.15 -23.46
CA ASN A 140 6.11 4.16 -23.87
C ASN A 140 5.75 5.13 -22.73
N ALA A 141 5.58 4.60 -21.50
CA ALA A 141 5.17 5.43 -20.36
C ALA A 141 6.31 6.32 -19.83
N TYR A 142 7.53 5.77 -19.74
CA TYR A 142 8.67 6.41 -19.07
C TYR A 142 9.74 6.96 -20.03
N HIS A 143 9.67 6.67 -21.33
CA HIS A 143 10.70 7.03 -22.32
C HIS A 143 12.10 6.50 -21.96
N MET A 144 12.15 5.30 -21.41
CA MET A 144 13.36 4.59 -21.01
C MET A 144 13.25 3.15 -21.46
N SER A 145 14.38 2.49 -21.68
CA SER A 145 14.40 1.06 -21.96
C SER A 145 14.26 0.27 -20.66
N PHE A 146 13.47 -0.81 -20.72
CA PHE A 146 13.28 -1.73 -19.60
C PHE A 146 13.57 -3.16 -20.03
N ARG A 147 14.09 -3.95 -19.12
CA ARG A 147 14.22 -5.39 -19.27
C ARG A 147 13.52 -6.07 -18.10
N ARG A 148 12.79 -7.14 -18.42
CA ARG A 148 12.21 -8.01 -17.41
C ARG A 148 13.10 -9.22 -17.25
N LEU A 149 13.53 -9.48 -16.04
CA LEU A 149 14.35 -10.62 -15.66
C LEU A 149 13.51 -11.58 -14.82
N ASP A 150 13.81 -12.85 -14.93
CA ASP A 150 13.33 -13.90 -14.03
C ASP A 150 14.57 -14.58 -13.44
N ILE A 151 14.78 -14.43 -12.16
CA ILE A 151 15.91 -15.00 -11.44
C ILE A 151 15.34 -15.88 -10.33
N GLU A 152 15.53 -17.19 -10.46
CA GLU A 152 15.03 -18.19 -9.50
C GLU A 152 13.52 -18.07 -9.22
N GLY A 153 12.72 -17.74 -10.27
CA GLY A 153 11.27 -17.54 -10.15
C GLY A 153 10.86 -16.15 -9.64
N HIS A 154 11.82 -15.28 -9.33
CA HIS A 154 11.58 -13.90 -8.95
C HIS A 154 11.64 -12.97 -10.15
N LYS A 155 10.49 -12.40 -10.52
CA LYS A 155 10.39 -11.44 -11.61
C LYS A 155 10.79 -10.05 -11.14
N MET A 156 11.66 -9.40 -11.89
CA MET A 156 12.06 -8.03 -11.64
C MET A 156 12.19 -7.22 -12.94
N LEU A 157 12.01 -5.93 -12.80
CA LEU A 157 12.19 -4.94 -13.86
C LEU A 157 13.45 -4.14 -13.57
N ILE A 158 14.29 -4.02 -14.59
CA ILE A 158 15.45 -3.11 -14.55
C ILE A 158 15.32 -2.09 -15.67
N SER A 159 15.61 -0.83 -15.36
CA SER A 159 15.78 0.20 -16.38
C SER A 159 17.20 0.13 -16.91
N THR A 160 17.35 0.29 -18.22
CA THR A 160 18.65 0.44 -18.87
C THR A 160 18.74 1.87 -19.38
N ALA A 161 19.87 2.56 -19.13
CA ALA A 161 20.13 3.84 -19.77
C ALA A 161 20.10 3.65 -21.30
N GLN A 162 19.52 4.58 -22.02
CA GLN A 162 19.73 4.67 -23.47
C GLN A 162 21.17 5.18 -23.64
N GLU A 163 22.02 4.37 -24.26
CA GLU A 163 23.30 4.84 -24.79
C GLU A 163 23.07 5.81 -25.93
#